data_1068fc7e7c25173a1a2fd210d226543a
#
_entry.id   1068fc7e7c25173a1a2fd210d226543a
#
_cell.length_a   1.000
_cell.length_b   1.000
_cell.length_c   1.000
_cell.angle_alpha   90.00
_cell.angle_beta   90.00
_cell.angle_gamma   90.00
#
_symmetry.space_group_name_H-M   'P 1'
#
loop_
_entity.id
_entity.type
_entity.pdbx_description
1 polymer ?
#
loop_
_entity_poly.entity_id
_entity_poly.type
_entity_poly.pdbx_seq_one_letter_code
_entity_poly.pdbx_strand_id
1 'polypeptide(L)'
;MLLAQGEEWEPIFNGKNLDGWVVKLAHHEVGDNFGDTFRVENGVLRVSYDRYPEFGTRFGHLFYRKKLSHFRLRVEYRFVGEQMKDGPSYAKLNSGVMFHSQAPETILKEQNWPISVEAQFLAGGRTTMNVCTPGTEIHMNGQMVKAHCTNSASKVYKGDEWVSVELEVLGSEHVRHRVDGQLVLEYERPMIGGGVANGFDPAIKTDGALLEEGYIGLQSESQPVEFRRVELLNLSGCMNPKAKNYKPYYVHRDDSGCVLR
;
A
#
# COMPACT_ATOMS: atom_id res chain seq x y z
N MET A 1 -31.03 -3.60 -23.60
CA MET A 1 -30.73 -2.55 -22.62
C MET A 1 -29.77 -3.19 -21.62
N LEU A 2 -28.44 -3.06 -21.85
CA LEU A 2 -27.44 -3.50 -20.87
C LEU A 2 -27.48 -2.52 -19.71
N LEU A 3 -27.88 -2.99 -18.54
CA LEU A 3 -27.70 -2.25 -17.31
C LEU A 3 -26.20 -1.95 -17.20
N ALA A 4 -25.84 -0.67 -17.02
CA ALA A 4 -24.48 -0.29 -16.73
C ALA A 4 -24.05 -1.09 -15.49
N GLN A 5 -23.15 -2.06 -15.67
CA GLN A 5 -22.56 -2.77 -14.53
C GLN A 5 -21.74 -1.74 -13.75
N GLY A 6 -22.18 -1.46 -12.52
CA GLY A 6 -21.42 -0.61 -11.61
C GLY A 6 -20.04 -1.20 -11.27
N GLU A 7 -19.16 -0.39 -10.77
CA GLU A 7 -17.87 -0.82 -10.23
C GLU A 7 -18.06 -1.89 -9.15
N GLU A 8 -17.37 -3.02 -9.27
CA GLU A 8 -17.44 -4.14 -8.32
C GLU A 8 -16.25 -4.08 -7.37
N TRP A 9 -16.41 -3.39 -6.25
CA TRP A 9 -15.43 -3.31 -5.19
C TRP A 9 -15.43 -4.59 -4.36
N GLU A 10 -14.25 -5.22 -4.21
CA GLU A 10 -14.04 -6.41 -3.42
C GLU A 10 -13.43 -6.03 -2.05
N PRO A 11 -14.06 -6.39 -0.93
CA PRO A 11 -13.43 -6.25 0.39
C PRO A 11 -12.31 -7.28 0.50
N ILE A 12 -11.06 -6.84 0.41
CA ILE A 12 -9.88 -7.71 0.54
C ILE A 12 -9.44 -7.91 2.00
N PHE A 13 -10.00 -7.15 2.93
CA PHE A 13 -10.00 -7.43 4.36
C PHE A 13 -11.39 -7.89 4.80
N ASN A 14 -11.46 -9.10 5.35
CA ASN A 14 -12.73 -9.79 5.66
C ASN A 14 -13.34 -9.44 7.03
N GLY A 15 -12.65 -8.62 7.84
CA GLY A 15 -13.08 -8.24 9.18
C GLY A 15 -13.00 -9.36 10.23
N LYS A 16 -12.43 -10.52 9.91
CA LYS A 16 -12.42 -11.70 10.80
C LYS A 16 -11.02 -12.21 11.12
N ASN A 17 -10.15 -12.27 10.12
CA ASN A 17 -8.79 -12.81 10.21
C ASN A 17 -7.89 -12.23 9.10
N LEU A 18 -6.66 -12.72 9.01
CA LEU A 18 -5.67 -12.30 8.02
C LEU A 18 -5.64 -13.20 6.77
N ASP A 19 -6.72 -13.94 6.48
CA ASP A 19 -6.80 -14.77 5.27
C ASP A 19 -6.60 -13.91 4.01
N GLY A 20 -5.77 -14.37 3.09
CA GLY A 20 -5.39 -13.61 1.88
C GLY A 20 -4.21 -12.65 2.09
N TRP A 21 -3.68 -12.59 3.31
CA TRP A 21 -2.55 -11.72 3.66
C TRP A 21 -1.34 -12.53 4.17
N VAL A 22 -0.16 -11.90 4.15
CA VAL A 22 1.06 -12.44 4.74
C VAL A 22 1.85 -11.33 5.42
N VAL A 23 2.33 -11.60 6.63
CA VAL A 23 3.14 -10.67 7.41
C VAL A 23 4.60 -10.78 6.99
N LYS A 24 5.29 -9.66 6.90
CA LYS A 24 6.74 -9.57 6.86
C LYS A 24 7.21 -8.44 7.76
N LEU A 25 7.94 -8.81 8.80
CA LEU A 25 8.59 -7.88 9.73
C LEU A 25 10.11 -7.96 9.53
N ALA A 26 10.79 -6.83 9.66
CA ALA A 26 12.25 -6.80 9.71
C ALA A 26 12.75 -7.68 10.88
N HIS A 27 13.85 -8.38 10.69
CA HIS A 27 14.45 -9.38 11.60
C HIS A 27 13.66 -10.69 11.74
N HIS A 28 12.54 -10.87 11.03
CA HIS A 28 11.69 -12.05 11.08
C HIS A 28 11.52 -12.70 9.71
N GLU A 29 11.26 -14.00 9.71
CA GLU A 29 10.91 -14.72 8.48
C GLU A 29 9.53 -14.31 7.96
N VAL A 30 9.27 -14.52 6.68
CA VAL A 30 7.96 -14.28 6.08
C VAL A 30 6.90 -15.15 6.76
N GLY A 31 5.80 -14.54 7.15
CA GLY A 31 4.70 -15.21 7.87
C GLY A 31 4.84 -15.17 9.39
N ASP A 32 6.00 -14.79 9.94
CA ASP A 32 6.14 -14.59 11.38
C ASP A 32 5.49 -13.27 11.80
N ASN A 33 4.36 -13.38 12.49
CA ASN A 33 3.63 -12.24 13.05
C ASN A 33 4.05 -12.02 14.52
N PHE A 34 5.31 -11.69 14.72
CA PHE A 34 5.90 -11.49 16.05
C PHE A 34 5.03 -10.59 16.92
N GLY A 35 4.77 -11.01 18.14
CA GLY A 35 3.95 -10.26 19.10
C GLY A 35 2.51 -9.99 18.66
N ASP A 36 1.97 -10.73 17.67
CA ASP A 36 0.68 -10.44 17.05
C ASP A 36 0.57 -8.98 16.57
N THR A 37 1.62 -8.48 15.92
CA THR A 37 1.67 -7.11 15.40
C THR A 37 0.44 -6.78 14.57
N PHE A 38 0.06 -7.66 13.66
CA PHE A 38 -1.17 -7.54 12.88
C PHE A 38 -2.21 -8.51 13.42
N ARG A 39 -3.34 -8.00 13.86
CA ARG A 39 -4.45 -8.82 14.36
C ARG A 39 -5.80 -8.19 14.08
N VAL A 40 -6.85 -8.99 14.17
CA VAL A 40 -8.21 -8.51 13.98
C VAL A 40 -8.90 -8.45 15.35
N GLU A 41 -9.39 -7.26 15.71
CA GLU A 41 -10.13 -6.99 16.92
C GLU A 41 -11.43 -6.28 16.59
N ASN A 42 -12.58 -6.85 16.97
CA ASN A 42 -13.91 -6.27 16.76
C ASN A 42 -14.19 -5.85 15.28
N GLY A 43 -13.74 -6.66 14.33
CA GLY A 43 -13.93 -6.38 12.91
C GLY A 43 -12.94 -5.38 12.30
N VAL A 44 -11.96 -4.93 13.07
CA VAL A 44 -10.94 -3.96 12.68
C VAL A 44 -9.58 -4.64 12.61
N LEU A 45 -8.84 -4.40 11.55
CA LEU A 45 -7.43 -4.78 11.46
C LEU A 45 -6.62 -3.78 12.30
N ARG A 46 -5.90 -4.28 13.27
CA ARG A 46 -5.10 -3.47 14.19
C ARG A 46 -3.63 -3.81 14.07
N VAL A 47 -2.81 -2.79 13.98
CA VAL A 47 -1.38 -2.86 14.25
C VAL A 47 -1.16 -2.52 15.72
N SER A 48 -0.52 -3.41 16.47
CA SER A 48 -0.31 -3.25 17.91
C SER A 48 1.08 -3.70 18.32
N TYR A 49 1.60 -3.06 19.36
CA TYR A 49 2.90 -3.34 19.96
C TYR A 49 2.81 -3.67 21.45
N ASP A 50 1.62 -4.00 21.98
CA ASP A 50 1.38 -4.27 23.39
C ASP A 50 2.13 -5.50 23.92
N ARG A 51 2.57 -6.38 23.01
CA ARG A 51 3.37 -7.58 23.33
C ARG A 51 4.85 -7.43 22.98
N TYR A 52 5.28 -6.21 22.63
CA TYR A 52 6.67 -5.92 22.30
C TYR A 52 7.42 -5.47 23.56
N PRO A 53 8.59 -6.07 23.87
CA PRO A 53 9.46 -5.55 24.92
C PRO A 53 10.10 -4.21 24.51
N GLU A 54 10.39 -4.06 23.22
CA GLU A 54 10.96 -2.89 22.57
C GLU A 54 10.61 -2.95 21.08
N PHE A 55 10.56 -1.82 20.39
CA PHE A 55 10.33 -1.77 18.95
C PHE A 55 11.48 -2.43 18.18
N GLY A 56 12.73 -2.11 18.54
CA GLY A 56 13.94 -2.74 18.02
C GLY A 56 14.01 -2.72 16.50
N THR A 57 13.59 -1.63 15.85
CA THR A 57 13.54 -1.45 14.38
C THR A 57 12.73 -2.51 13.61
N ARG A 58 11.72 -3.12 14.25
CA ARG A 58 10.84 -4.12 13.61
C ARG A 58 9.78 -3.44 12.73
N PHE A 59 10.27 -2.71 11.71
CA PHE A 59 9.40 -2.23 10.64
C PHE A 59 8.73 -3.40 9.94
N GLY A 60 7.49 -3.24 9.54
CA GLY A 60 6.80 -4.36 8.94
C GLY A 60 5.63 -4.00 8.05
N HIS A 61 5.16 -5.02 7.34
CA HIS A 61 4.08 -4.88 6.37
C HIS A 61 3.19 -6.12 6.40
N LEU A 62 1.89 -5.88 6.24
CA LEU A 62 0.91 -6.92 5.97
C LEU A 62 0.61 -6.90 4.48
N PHE A 63 1.13 -7.86 3.73
CA PHE A 63 1.01 -7.93 2.29
C PHE A 63 -0.22 -8.70 1.83
N TYR A 64 -0.98 -8.12 0.90
CA TYR A 64 -1.99 -8.85 0.14
C TYR A 64 -1.32 -9.82 -0.84
N ARG A 65 -1.78 -11.07 -0.88
CA ARG A 65 -1.09 -12.16 -1.61
C ARG A 65 -1.17 -12.10 -3.12
N LYS A 66 -2.03 -11.23 -3.66
CA LYS A 66 -2.18 -11.09 -5.12
C LYS A 66 -1.34 -9.93 -5.64
N LYS A 67 -0.66 -10.17 -6.76
CA LYS A 67 0.04 -9.14 -7.52
C LYS A 67 -0.95 -8.32 -8.33
N LEU A 68 -0.76 -7.02 -8.41
CA LEU A 68 -1.68 -6.08 -9.02
C LEU A 68 -0.93 -5.08 -9.90
N SER A 69 -1.54 -4.71 -11.03
CA SER A 69 -0.99 -3.71 -11.97
C SER A 69 -1.87 -2.46 -12.04
N HIS A 70 -3.14 -2.63 -12.41
CA HIS A 70 -4.11 -1.55 -12.57
C HIS A 70 -5.25 -1.76 -11.58
N PHE A 71 -5.41 -0.85 -10.64
CA PHE A 71 -6.40 -1.00 -9.57
C PHE A 71 -6.76 0.34 -8.93
N ARG A 72 -7.88 0.33 -8.19
CA ARG A 72 -8.16 1.33 -7.16
C ARG A 72 -8.26 0.62 -5.82
N LEU A 73 -7.69 1.22 -4.78
CA LEU A 73 -7.69 0.72 -3.41
C LEU A 73 -8.29 1.78 -2.49
N ARG A 74 -9.31 1.40 -1.72
CA ARG A 74 -9.87 2.23 -0.65
C ARG A 74 -9.44 1.71 0.69
N VAL A 75 -8.99 2.62 1.54
CA VAL A 75 -8.60 2.33 2.91
C VAL A 75 -9.24 3.36 3.85
N GLU A 76 -9.80 2.91 4.96
CA GLU A 76 -10.13 3.77 6.09
C GLU A 76 -9.21 3.43 7.25
N TYR A 77 -8.46 4.42 7.72
CA TYR A 77 -7.49 4.24 8.80
C TYR A 77 -7.63 5.31 9.88
N ARG A 78 -7.10 5.01 11.09
CA ARG A 78 -6.84 5.97 12.15
C ARG A 78 -5.66 5.53 13.00
N PHE A 79 -4.95 6.47 13.58
CA PHE A 79 -3.96 6.16 14.60
C PHE A 79 -4.63 6.00 15.96
N VAL A 80 -4.06 5.13 16.81
CA VAL A 80 -4.57 4.87 18.15
C VAL A 80 -3.41 4.71 19.13
N GLY A 81 -3.68 4.99 20.41
CA GLY A 81 -2.66 4.82 21.44
C GLY A 81 -1.41 5.69 21.25
N GLU A 82 -0.35 5.30 21.90
CA GLU A 82 0.94 5.99 21.84
C GLU A 82 1.97 5.21 21.05
N GLN A 83 2.90 5.91 20.42
CA GLN A 83 4.05 5.31 19.77
C GLN A 83 4.93 4.58 20.79
N MET A 84 5.56 3.48 20.36
CA MET A 84 6.61 2.82 21.14
C MET A 84 7.70 3.83 21.56
N LYS A 85 8.17 3.75 22.82
CA LYS A 85 9.11 4.71 23.38
C LYS A 85 10.45 4.79 22.65
N ASP A 86 10.89 3.66 22.10
CA ASP A 86 12.12 3.53 21.30
C ASP A 86 11.86 3.62 19.80
N GLY A 87 10.62 3.92 19.38
CA GLY A 87 10.29 4.20 17.99
C GLY A 87 10.93 5.50 17.50
N PRO A 88 11.39 5.56 16.23
CA PRO A 88 12.01 6.76 15.69
C PRO A 88 11.00 7.91 15.60
N SER A 89 11.45 9.13 15.85
CA SER A 89 10.56 10.30 15.93
C SER A 89 9.73 10.57 14.66
N TYR A 90 10.27 10.25 13.49
CA TYR A 90 9.57 10.40 12.22
C TYR A 90 8.40 9.42 12.07
N ALA A 91 8.43 8.30 12.79
CA ALA A 91 7.40 7.26 12.75
C ALA A 91 6.19 7.54 13.67
N LYS A 92 6.19 8.67 14.38
CA LYS A 92 5.04 9.09 15.17
C LYS A 92 3.87 9.47 14.27
N LEU A 93 2.70 8.86 14.49
CA LEU A 93 1.50 9.02 13.65
C LEU A 93 1.85 8.83 12.17
N ASN A 94 2.56 7.73 11.88
CA ASN A 94 3.04 7.34 10.57
C ASN A 94 2.67 5.89 10.26
N SER A 95 2.17 5.65 9.07
CA SER A 95 1.85 4.36 8.46
C SER A 95 1.71 4.59 6.96
N GLY A 96 1.27 3.59 6.20
CA GLY A 96 1.06 3.75 4.77
C GLY A 96 0.58 2.49 4.07
N VAL A 97 0.39 2.64 2.77
CA VAL A 97 0.20 1.53 1.83
C VAL A 97 1.40 1.50 0.90
N MET A 98 2.19 0.42 0.99
CA MET A 98 3.16 0.08 -0.06
C MET A 98 2.43 -0.48 -1.26
N PHE A 99 2.81 -0.09 -2.47
CA PHE A 99 2.30 -0.66 -3.71
C PHE A 99 3.42 -0.75 -4.75
N HIS A 100 3.19 -1.48 -5.83
CA HIS A 100 4.27 -1.90 -6.72
C HIS A 100 5.45 -2.49 -5.97
N SER A 101 5.17 -3.07 -4.80
CA SER A 101 6.19 -3.63 -3.94
C SER A 101 6.76 -4.93 -4.50
N GLN A 102 8.04 -5.15 -4.24
CA GLN A 102 8.63 -6.48 -4.40
C GLN A 102 7.80 -7.55 -3.67
N ALA A 103 7.91 -8.80 -4.09
CA ALA A 103 7.22 -9.91 -3.44
C ALA A 103 7.68 -10.06 -1.97
N PRO A 104 6.78 -10.30 -1.02
CA PRO A 104 7.15 -10.44 0.39
C PRO A 104 8.21 -11.53 0.63
N GLU A 105 8.20 -12.60 -0.17
CA GLU A 105 9.16 -13.70 -0.11
C GLU A 105 10.58 -13.30 -0.54
N THR A 106 10.73 -12.18 -1.26
CA THR A 106 12.02 -11.64 -1.70
C THR A 106 12.59 -10.60 -0.74
N ILE A 107 11.83 -10.20 0.28
CA ILE A 107 12.27 -9.25 1.30
C ILE A 107 13.17 -10.00 2.27
N LEU A 108 14.45 -9.66 2.27
CA LEU A 108 15.43 -10.29 3.15
C LEU A 108 15.12 -10.00 4.63
N LYS A 109 15.66 -10.84 5.51
CA LYS A 109 15.38 -10.77 6.95
C LYS A 109 15.76 -9.41 7.54
N GLU A 110 16.91 -8.90 7.17
CA GLU A 110 17.45 -7.62 7.68
C GLU A 110 17.06 -6.42 6.81
N GLN A 111 16.22 -6.61 5.82
CA GLN A 111 15.72 -5.52 4.98
C GLN A 111 14.70 -4.70 5.76
N ASN A 112 14.88 -3.38 5.79
CA ASN A 112 14.01 -2.45 6.53
C ASN A 112 12.68 -2.17 5.81
N TRP A 113 12.72 -1.61 4.61
CA TRP A 113 11.55 -1.36 3.76
C TRP A 113 11.63 -2.15 2.46
N PRO A 114 10.50 -2.62 1.93
CA PRO A 114 10.47 -3.21 0.59
C PRO A 114 10.84 -2.17 -0.46
N ILE A 115 11.45 -2.59 -1.57
CA ILE A 115 11.51 -1.76 -2.77
C ILE A 115 10.07 -1.59 -3.26
N SER A 116 9.54 -0.36 -3.19
CA SER A 116 8.13 -0.06 -3.41
C SER A 116 7.90 1.43 -3.58
N VAL A 117 6.69 1.82 -3.97
CA VAL A 117 6.17 3.18 -3.76
C VAL A 117 5.22 3.13 -2.58
N GLU A 118 5.23 4.17 -1.74
CA GLU A 118 4.39 4.28 -0.56
C GLU A 118 3.39 5.44 -0.70
N ALA A 119 2.11 5.14 -0.51
CA ALA A 119 1.11 6.15 -0.19
C ALA A 119 1.11 6.34 1.34
N GLN A 120 1.83 7.37 1.81
CA GLN A 120 2.13 7.57 3.21
C GLN A 120 0.96 8.20 3.97
N PHE A 121 0.61 7.64 5.11
CA PHE A 121 -0.40 8.14 6.04
C PHE A 121 0.26 8.87 7.20
N LEU A 122 -0.03 10.14 7.34
CA LEU A 122 0.47 10.95 8.45
C LEU A 122 -0.66 11.70 9.14
N ALA A 123 -0.39 12.14 10.37
CA ALA A 123 -1.25 13.02 11.14
C ALA A 123 -0.44 13.96 12.05
N GLY A 124 -1.11 14.65 12.97
CA GLY A 124 -0.43 15.54 13.92
C GLY A 124 0.17 16.78 13.27
N GLY A 125 -0.57 17.45 12.40
CA GLY A 125 -0.13 18.68 11.73
C GLY A 125 0.60 18.45 10.40
N ARG A 126 0.66 17.20 9.92
CA ARG A 126 1.24 16.83 8.62
C ARG A 126 0.14 16.44 7.65
N THR A 127 0.37 16.65 6.36
CA THR A 127 -0.51 16.17 5.29
C THR A 127 -0.45 14.64 5.20
N THR A 128 -1.51 14.01 4.73
CA THR A 128 -1.58 12.56 4.50
C THR A 128 -1.68 12.21 3.03
N MET A 129 -1.55 10.94 2.67
CA MET A 129 -1.46 10.50 1.27
C MET A 129 -0.31 11.20 0.52
N ASN A 130 0.80 11.44 1.21
CA ASN A 130 2.06 11.82 0.59
C ASN A 130 2.59 10.64 -0.23
N VAL A 131 3.57 10.86 -1.09
CA VAL A 131 4.30 9.78 -1.73
C VAL A 131 5.70 9.69 -1.17
N CYS A 132 6.15 8.48 -0.78
CA CYS A 132 7.54 8.17 -0.49
C CYS A 132 8.03 7.02 -1.39
N THR A 133 9.33 6.98 -1.66
CA THR A 133 9.93 6.13 -2.69
C THR A 133 11.10 5.31 -2.16
N PRO A 134 10.87 4.33 -1.23
CA PRO A 134 11.94 3.47 -0.76
C PRO A 134 12.45 2.54 -1.88
N GLY A 135 13.68 2.78 -2.35
CA GLY A 135 14.29 2.02 -3.44
C GLY A 135 13.66 2.26 -4.82
N THR A 136 12.90 3.34 -4.97
CA THR A 136 12.18 3.69 -6.20
C THR A 136 12.30 5.18 -6.50
N GLU A 137 11.84 5.59 -7.67
CA GLU A 137 11.76 6.97 -8.15
C GLU A 137 10.44 7.18 -8.89
N ILE A 138 10.00 8.42 -8.99
CA ILE A 138 8.78 8.81 -9.71
C ILE A 138 9.03 10.06 -10.53
N HIS A 139 8.15 10.36 -11.47
CA HIS A 139 8.13 11.62 -12.20
C HIS A 139 6.88 12.44 -11.83
N MET A 140 7.04 13.76 -11.79
CA MET A 140 5.94 14.72 -11.69
C MET A 140 6.14 15.78 -12.79
N ASN A 141 5.09 16.03 -13.56
CA ASN A 141 5.15 16.97 -14.68
C ASN A 141 6.32 16.68 -15.66
N GLY A 142 6.56 15.41 -15.96
CA GLY A 142 7.62 14.96 -16.85
C GLY A 142 9.04 15.03 -16.27
N GLN A 143 9.21 15.40 -15.00
CA GLN A 143 10.52 15.52 -14.36
C GLN A 143 10.67 14.51 -13.22
N MET A 144 11.86 13.92 -13.11
CA MET A 144 12.19 13.01 -12.01
C MET A 144 12.19 13.76 -10.69
N VAL A 145 11.50 13.21 -9.70
CA VAL A 145 11.47 13.71 -8.32
C VAL A 145 12.62 13.10 -7.53
N LYS A 146 13.54 13.94 -7.06
CA LYS A 146 14.71 13.50 -6.30
C LYS A 146 14.45 13.34 -4.79
N ALA A 147 13.40 13.98 -4.29
CA ALA A 147 13.04 13.89 -2.87
C ALA A 147 12.49 12.49 -2.57
N HIS A 148 12.95 11.87 -1.48
CA HIS A 148 12.42 10.59 -1.03
C HIS A 148 10.92 10.65 -0.73
N CYS A 149 10.44 11.74 -0.12
CA CYS A 149 9.01 11.96 0.11
C CYS A 149 8.57 13.32 -0.44
N THR A 150 7.37 13.35 -1.02
CA THR A 150 6.70 14.55 -1.52
C THR A 150 5.32 14.68 -0.85
N ASN A 151 5.07 15.84 -0.27
CA ASN A 151 3.80 16.12 0.40
C ASN A 151 2.64 16.27 -0.59
N SER A 152 1.50 15.77 -0.19
CA SER A 152 0.22 15.98 -0.87
C SER A 152 -0.39 17.35 -0.53
N ALA A 153 -1.46 17.71 -1.22
CA ALA A 153 -2.27 18.89 -0.92
C ALA A 153 -3.45 18.57 0.04
N SER A 154 -3.38 17.48 0.82
CA SER A 154 -4.45 17.13 1.76
C SER A 154 -4.54 18.12 2.92
N LYS A 155 -5.72 18.18 3.55
CA LYS A 155 -5.81 18.77 4.88
C LYS A 155 -5.02 17.94 5.90
N VAL A 156 -4.78 18.51 7.07
CA VAL A 156 -4.12 17.81 8.18
C VAL A 156 -5.17 17.19 9.11
N TYR A 157 -4.81 16.07 9.74
CA TYR A 157 -5.66 15.32 10.65
C TYR A 157 -5.00 15.22 12.03
N LYS A 158 -5.81 14.99 13.07
CA LYS A 158 -5.30 14.85 14.46
C LYS A 158 -4.65 13.49 14.67
N GLY A 159 -5.25 12.43 14.09
CA GLY A 159 -4.75 11.07 14.13
C GLY A 159 -5.74 10.05 14.67
N ASP A 160 -6.60 10.40 15.61
CA ASP A 160 -7.60 9.54 16.23
C ASP A 160 -8.93 9.45 15.46
N GLU A 161 -9.09 10.27 14.44
CA GLU A 161 -10.23 10.27 13.52
C GLU A 161 -10.06 9.30 12.35
N TRP A 162 -11.15 8.70 11.88
CA TRP A 162 -11.13 7.88 10.69
C TRP A 162 -10.94 8.75 9.44
N VAL A 163 -9.93 8.40 8.66
CA VAL A 163 -9.59 9.06 7.39
C VAL A 163 -9.88 8.10 6.25
N SER A 164 -10.65 8.55 5.26
CA SER A 164 -10.94 7.77 4.06
C SER A 164 -10.01 8.19 2.93
N VAL A 165 -9.28 7.22 2.41
CA VAL A 165 -8.31 7.43 1.32
C VAL A 165 -8.59 6.50 0.16
N GLU A 166 -8.23 6.94 -1.03
CA GLU A 166 -8.26 6.12 -2.25
C GLU A 166 -6.97 6.31 -3.03
N LEU A 167 -6.37 5.21 -3.43
CA LEU A 167 -5.21 5.12 -4.31
C LEU A 167 -5.67 4.54 -5.64
N GLU A 168 -5.42 5.25 -6.75
CA GLU A 168 -5.59 4.74 -8.11
C GLU A 168 -4.22 4.53 -8.74
N VAL A 169 -3.97 3.34 -9.24
CA VAL A 169 -2.72 2.93 -9.88
C VAL A 169 -3.03 2.39 -11.26
N LEU A 170 -2.45 2.96 -12.29
CA LEU A 170 -2.57 2.56 -13.70
C LEU A 170 -1.20 2.09 -14.21
N GLY A 171 -0.72 0.95 -13.70
CA GLY A 171 0.62 0.44 -14.00
C GLY A 171 1.70 1.48 -13.72
N SER A 172 2.62 1.65 -14.66
CA SER A 172 3.64 2.71 -14.60
C SER A 172 3.19 4.02 -15.25
N GLU A 173 1.98 4.09 -15.78
CA GLU A 173 1.51 5.27 -16.53
C GLU A 173 1.13 6.41 -15.60
N HIS A 174 0.31 6.12 -14.58
CA HIS A 174 -0.24 7.18 -13.72
C HIS A 174 -0.67 6.65 -12.34
N VAL A 175 -0.42 7.46 -11.32
CA VAL A 175 -0.88 7.20 -9.94
C VAL A 175 -1.57 8.44 -9.39
N ARG A 176 -2.70 8.25 -8.69
CA ARG A 176 -3.48 9.30 -8.04
C ARG A 176 -3.80 8.95 -6.61
N HIS A 177 -3.59 9.91 -5.72
CA HIS A 177 -3.97 9.84 -4.33
C HIS A 177 -5.16 10.75 -4.04
N ARG A 178 -6.17 10.21 -3.35
CA ARG A 178 -7.36 10.96 -2.94
C ARG A 178 -7.58 10.83 -1.43
N VAL A 179 -8.05 11.91 -0.83
CA VAL A 179 -8.48 11.95 0.58
C VAL A 179 -9.89 12.52 0.63
N ASP A 180 -10.82 11.83 1.28
CA ASP A 180 -12.23 12.20 1.33
C ASP A 180 -12.81 12.50 -0.08
N GLY A 181 -12.37 11.73 -1.10
CA GLY A 181 -12.77 11.88 -2.51
C GLY A 181 -12.04 12.98 -3.29
N GLN A 182 -11.28 13.84 -2.63
CA GLN A 182 -10.54 14.93 -3.29
C GLN A 182 -9.17 14.44 -3.78
N LEU A 183 -8.80 14.75 -5.04
CA LEU A 183 -7.45 14.51 -5.55
C LEU A 183 -6.47 15.42 -4.80
N VAL A 184 -5.45 14.81 -4.20
CA VAL A 184 -4.46 15.54 -3.38
C VAL A 184 -3.02 15.39 -3.89
N LEU A 185 -2.77 14.38 -4.73
CA LEU A 185 -1.47 14.15 -5.34
C LEU A 185 -1.63 13.28 -6.58
N GLU A 186 -0.83 13.54 -7.62
CA GLU A 186 -0.70 12.66 -8.78
C GLU A 186 0.73 12.69 -9.33
N TYR A 187 1.14 11.60 -9.92
CA TYR A 187 2.46 11.40 -10.50
C TYR A 187 2.46 10.24 -11.50
N GLU A 188 3.60 10.04 -12.14
CA GLU A 188 3.77 9.11 -13.25
C GLU A 188 5.12 8.39 -13.17
N ARG A 189 5.27 7.33 -13.97
CA ARG A 189 6.52 6.60 -14.18
C ARG A 189 7.21 6.13 -12.88
N PRO A 190 6.51 5.44 -11.98
CA PRO A 190 7.19 4.77 -10.88
C PRO A 190 8.19 3.76 -11.45
N MET A 191 9.43 3.82 -10.97
CA MET A 191 10.52 2.97 -11.41
C MET A 191 11.45 2.59 -10.26
N ILE A 192 12.18 1.51 -10.41
CA ILE A 192 13.26 1.15 -9.47
C ILE A 192 14.36 2.20 -9.57
N GLY A 193 14.86 2.66 -8.43
CA GLY A 193 15.91 3.69 -8.36
C GLY A 193 16.09 4.22 -6.95
N GLY A 194 16.81 5.33 -6.80
CA GLY A 194 16.96 6.02 -5.52
C GLY A 194 17.57 5.17 -4.40
N GLY A 195 17.33 5.63 -3.18
CA GLY A 195 17.88 5.05 -1.94
C GLY A 195 16.81 4.69 -0.91
N VAL A 196 17.15 4.83 0.37
CA VAL A 196 16.32 4.61 1.58
C VAL A 196 16.04 3.15 1.90
N ALA A 197 15.57 2.30 0.95
CA ALA A 197 15.53 0.87 1.18
C ALA A 197 16.94 0.32 1.34
N ASN A 198 17.17 -0.49 2.38
CA ASN A 198 18.47 -1.06 2.72
C ASN A 198 18.34 -2.54 3.06
N GLY A 199 19.41 -3.30 2.85
CA GLY A 199 19.45 -4.73 3.18
C GLY A 199 18.74 -5.62 2.17
N PHE A 200 18.39 -5.11 1.00
CA PHE A 200 17.75 -5.86 -0.09
C PHE A 200 18.79 -6.71 -0.87
N ASP A 201 18.31 -7.72 -1.59
CA ASP A 201 19.11 -8.45 -2.56
C ASP A 201 19.42 -7.54 -3.77
N PRO A 202 20.69 -7.24 -4.08
CA PRO A 202 21.05 -6.41 -5.22
C PRO A 202 20.51 -6.93 -6.56
N ALA A 203 20.27 -8.23 -6.69
CA ALA A 203 19.76 -8.84 -7.92
C ALA A 203 18.35 -8.36 -8.31
N ILE A 204 17.56 -7.89 -7.35
CA ILE A 204 16.20 -7.40 -7.62
C ILE A 204 16.13 -5.90 -7.90
N LYS A 205 17.23 -5.15 -7.71
CA LYS A 205 17.25 -3.69 -7.88
C LYS A 205 17.93 -3.30 -9.20
N THR A 206 17.14 -3.29 -10.27
CA THR A 206 17.59 -2.81 -11.59
C THR A 206 17.11 -1.36 -11.78
N ASP A 207 17.98 -0.40 -11.53
CA ASP A 207 17.64 1.02 -11.61
C ASP A 207 17.16 1.41 -13.02
N GLY A 208 16.08 2.21 -13.07
CA GLY A 208 15.42 2.62 -14.30
C GLY A 208 14.35 1.65 -14.83
N ALA A 209 14.20 0.46 -14.25
CA ALA A 209 13.12 -0.46 -14.60
C ALA A 209 11.76 0.10 -14.13
N LEU A 210 10.80 0.24 -15.05
CA LEU A 210 9.45 0.69 -14.72
C LEU A 210 8.75 -0.33 -13.82
N LEU A 211 7.97 0.17 -12.86
CA LEU A 211 7.16 -0.63 -11.97
C LEU A 211 5.74 -0.71 -12.54
N GLU A 212 5.45 -1.79 -13.26
CA GLU A 212 4.17 -1.99 -13.91
C GLU A 212 3.16 -2.75 -13.05
N GLU A 213 3.66 -3.55 -12.12
CA GLU A 213 2.88 -4.37 -11.22
C GLU A 213 3.69 -4.68 -9.94
N GLY A 214 2.99 -5.12 -8.89
CA GLY A 214 3.63 -5.50 -7.64
C GLY A 214 2.60 -5.83 -6.57
N TYR A 215 3.07 -5.96 -5.34
CA TYR A 215 2.22 -6.27 -4.19
C TYR A 215 1.82 -5.01 -3.44
N ILE A 216 0.69 -5.06 -2.74
CA ILE A 216 0.32 -4.03 -1.77
C ILE A 216 0.60 -4.52 -0.35
N GLY A 217 1.04 -3.60 0.53
CA GLY A 217 1.30 -3.89 1.94
C GLY A 217 0.84 -2.76 2.83
N LEU A 218 0.14 -3.08 3.92
CA LEU A 218 -0.20 -2.12 4.98
C LEU A 218 0.96 -2.05 5.96
N GLN A 219 1.45 -0.84 6.25
CA GLN A 219 2.68 -0.64 7.03
C GLN A 219 2.44 -0.63 8.54
N SER A 220 3.41 -1.21 9.28
CA SER A 220 3.60 -1.05 10.71
C SER A 220 4.95 -0.40 11.01
N GLU A 221 4.95 0.73 11.75
CA GLU A 221 6.13 1.56 11.94
C GLU A 221 6.19 2.19 13.35
N SER A 222 6.08 1.38 14.39
CA SER A 222 6.11 1.74 15.83
C SER A 222 4.90 2.51 16.38
N GLN A 223 4.06 3.12 15.55
CA GLN A 223 2.81 3.74 15.96
C GLN A 223 1.64 2.78 15.73
N PRO A 224 0.80 2.48 16.73
CA PRO A 224 -0.40 1.69 16.52
C PRO A 224 -1.37 2.39 15.56
N VAL A 225 -1.92 1.63 14.63
CA VAL A 225 -2.87 2.09 13.61
C VAL A 225 -3.97 1.06 13.43
N GLU A 226 -5.16 1.51 13.09
CA GLU A 226 -6.31 0.66 12.79
C GLU A 226 -6.79 0.89 11.36
N PHE A 227 -7.23 -0.21 10.70
CA PHE A 227 -7.85 -0.20 9.38
C PHE A 227 -9.19 -0.93 9.47
N ARG A 228 -10.28 -0.28 9.10
CA ARG A 228 -11.61 -0.91 9.15
C ARG A 228 -12.18 -1.23 7.77
N ARG A 229 -11.64 -0.66 6.72
CA ARG A 229 -12.06 -0.86 5.34
C ARG A 229 -10.82 -0.97 4.48
N VAL A 230 -10.69 -2.06 3.76
CA VAL A 230 -9.69 -2.24 2.72
C VAL A 230 -10.39 -2.91 1.55
N GLU A 231 -10.70 -2.12 0.50
CA GLU A 231 -11.47 -2.56 -0.66
C GLU A 231 -10.68 -2.33 -1.93
N LEU A 232 -10.73 -3.28 -2.82
CA LEU A 232 -10.03 -3.29 -4.10
C LEU A 232 -11.03 -3.26 -5.25
N LEU A 233 -10.80 -2.40 -6.23
CA LEU A 233 -11.37 -2.48 -7.56
C LEU A 233 -10.25 -2.83 -8.54
N ASN A 234 -10.23 -4.07 -9.00
CA ASN A 234 -9.29 -4.48 -10.05
C ASN A 234 -9.73 -3.86 -11.39
N LEU A 235 -8.81 -3.18 -12.06
CA LEU A 235 -9.03 -2.52 -13.34
C LEU A 235 -8.42 -3.29 -14.53
N SER A 236 -7.84 -4.48 -14.26
CA SER A 236 -7.32 -5.39 -15.28
C SER A 236 -8.25 -6.57 -15.48
N GLY A 237 -8.52 -6.95 -16.71
CA GLY A 237 -9.33 -8.12 -17.00
C GLY A 237 -9.75 -8.27 -18.45
N CYS A 238 -10.69 -9.18 -18.68
CA CYS A 238 -11.17 -9.48 -20.02
C CYS A 238 -11.92 -8.29 -20.63
N MET A 239 -11.34 -7.69 -21.65
CA MET A 239 -11.95 -6.56 -22.40
C MET A 239 -12.74 -6.99 -23.64
N ASN A 240 -13.01 -8.29 -23.80
CA ASN A 240 -13.88 -8.77 -24.87
C ASN A 240 -15.36 -8.62 -24.47
N PRO A 241 -16.16 -7.75 -25.15
CA PRO A 241 -17.56 -7.52 -24.78
C PRO A 241 -18.47 -8.75 -24.89
N LYS A 242 -18.01 -9.81 -25.57
CA LYS A 242 -18.74 -11.08 -25.71
C LYS A 242 -18.45 -12.06 -24.56
N ALA A 243 -17.46 -11.79 -23.72
CA ALA A 243 -17.14 -12.63 -22.58
C ALA A 243 -18.12 -12.41 -21.42
N LYS A 244 -18.39 -13.47 -20.65
CA LYS A 244 -19.26 -13.42 -19.47
C LYS A 244 -18.70 -12.54 -18.36
N ASN A 245 -17.37 -12.48 -18.27
CA ASN A 245 -16.63 -11.72 -17.25
C ASN A 245 -16.05 -10.40 -17.78
N TYR A 246 -16.55 -9.89 -18.90
CA TYR A 246 -16.28 -8.53 -19.35
C TYR A 246 -16.82 -7.51 -18.32
N LYS A 247 -16.01 -6.49 -18.02
CA LYS A 247 -16.42 -5.34 -17.21
C LYS A 247 -16.10 -4.04 -17.96
N PRO A 248 -17.04 -3.10 -18.05
CA PRO A 248 -16.85 -1.86 -18.82
C PRO A 248 -15.83 -0.90 -18.18
N TYR A 249 -15.47 -1.12 -16.91
CA TYR A 249 -14.48 -0.31 -16.17
C TYR A 249 -13.05 -0.86 -16.25
N TYR A 250 -12.81 -2.01 -16.91
CA TYR A 250 -11.45 -2.46 -17.15
C TYR A 250 -10.73 -1.49 -18.10
N VAL A 251 -9.53 -1.07 -17.72
CA VAL A 251 -8.67 -0.19 -18.50
C VAL A 251 -7.43 -0.89 -19.01
N HIS A 252 -7.06 -2.00 -18.38
CA HIS A 252 -5.94 -2.84 -18.80
C HIS A 252 -6.43 -4.22 -19.24
N ARG A 253 -5.98 -4.65 -20.45
CA ARG A 253 -6.40 -5.92 -21.04
C ARG A 253 -5.62 -7.08 -20.44
N ASP A 254 -6.36 -8.02 -19.86
CA ASP A 254 -5.88 -9.36 -19.51
C ASP A 254 -6.90 -10.39 -20.02
N ASP A 255 -6.66 -10.89 -21.22
CA ASP A 255 -7.57 -11.84 -21.85
C ASP A 255 -7.32 -13.30 -21.42
N SER A 256 -6.31 -13.57 -20.56
CA SER A 256 -5.98 -14.92 -20.09
C SER A 256 -7.12 -15.60 -19.34
N GLY A 257 -7.93 -14.81 -18.65
CA GLY A 257 -9.10 -15.25 -17.90
C GLY A 257 -10.44 -15.09 -18.63
N CYS A 258 -10.49 -14.78 -19.94
CA CYS A 258 -11.75 -14.57 -20.64
C CYS A 258 -12.62 -15.83 -20.68
N VAL A 259 -13.85 -15.72 -20.20
CA VAL A 259 -14.87 -16.78 -20.24
C VAL A 259 -15.84 -16.49 -21.40
N LEU A 260 -15.61 -17.11 -22.56
CA LEU A 260 -16.49 -16.97 -23.70
C LEU A 260 -17.84 -17.66 -23.45
N ARG A 261 -18.91 -17.18 -24.12
CA ARG A 261 -20.25 -17.76 -24.05
C ARG A 261 -20.35 -19.02 -24.90
#